data_dfefbf088b9b481034c98536d6cd3ee9
#
_entry.id   dfefbf088b9b481034c98536d6cd3ee9
#
_cell.length_a   1.000
_cell.length_b   1.000
_cell.length_c   1.000
_cell.angle_alpha   90.00
_cell.angle_beta   90.00
_cell.angle_gamma   90.00
#
_symmetry.space_group_name_H-M   'P 1'
#
loop_
_entity.id
_entity.type
_entity.pdbx_description
1 polymer ?
#
loop_
_entity_poly.entity_id
_entity_poly.type
_entity_poly.pdbx_seq_one_letter_code
_entity_poly.pdbx_strand_id
1 'polypeptide(L)'
;AHGVYMTADDRRRLRSRNTSVALCPRSNRVIGLDAPPVAAYLNEGNLLAVGTDSLSSSPSLDVMEDVALLYKIARAQGYGEGDLARRLLHTATLGGAVALGLSTGPQRVGQLQSGAVADMVFFDVPVTTIVDTIEELVQTGASRQIATIIDGDLRWVDPRFTDIFEGDVQ
;
A
#
# COMPACT_ATOMS: atom_id res chain seq x y z
N ALA A 1 10.76 -7.66 7.68
CA ALA A 1 10.63 -7.08 6.33
C ALA A 1 11.05 -8.09 5.26
N HIS A 2 10.77 -7.77 3.98
CA HIS A 2 11.09 -8.51 2.76
C HIS A 2 10.36 -9.84 2.59
N GLY A 3 10.50 -10.81 3.52
CA GLY A 3 9.75 -12.06 3.54
C GLY A 3 9.95 -12.99 2.32
N VAL A 4 11.11 -12.91 1.62
CA VAL A 4 11.35 -13.58 0.35
C VAL A 4 11.42 -15.10 0.49
N TYR A 5 12.21 -15.57 1.45
CA TYR A 5 12.53 -17.00 1.61
C TYR A 5 11.74 -17.69 2.72
N MET A 6 10.58 -17.15 3.09
CA MET A 6 9.71 -17.76 4.11
C MET A 6 9.07 -19.05 3.60
N THR A 7 9.31 -20.15 4.28
CA THR A 7 8.64 -21.42 4.02
C THR A 7 7.15 -21.36 4.40
N ALA A 8 6.37 -22.36 4.00
CA ALA A 8 4.96 -22.48 4.43
C ALA A 8 4.83 -22.54 5.97
N ASP A 9 5.77 -23.21 6.64
CA ASP A 9 5.84 -23.29 8.09
C ASP A 9 6.12 -21.94 8.73
N ASP A 10 7.04 -21.16 8.17
CA ASP A 10 7.36 -19.82 8.67
C ASP A 10 6.13 -18.90 8.52
N ARG A 11 5.48 -18.91 7.34
CA ARG A 11 4.25 -18.13 7.11
C ARG A 11 3.13 -18.52 8.06
N ARG A 12 2.95 -19.83 8.35
CA ARG A 12 1.99 -20.31 9.34
C ARG A 12 2.32 -19.80 10.76
N ARG A 13 3.59 -19.81 11.16
CA ARG A 13 4.04 -19.28 12.45
C ARG A 13 3.80 -17.78 12.56
N LEU A 14 4.07 -17.01 11.52
CA LEU A 14 3.78 -15.57 11.48
C LEU A 14 2.29 -15.31 11.71
N ARG A 15 1.39 -16.03 11.02
CA ARG A 15 -0.06 -15.90 11.22
C ARG A 15 -0.47 -16.25 12.64
N SER A 16 0.01 -17.36 13.17
CA SER A 16 -0.35 -17.80 14.54
C SER A 16 0.11 -16.85 15.63
N ARG A 17 1.04 -15.96 15.32
CA ARG A 17 1.58 -14.93 16.22
C ARG A 17 1.12 -13.51 15.86
N ASN A 18 0.18 -13.37 14.93
CA ASN A 18 -0.28 -12.07 14.42
C ASN A 18 0.87 -11.15 14.01
N THR A 19 1.91 -11.73 13.41
CA THR A 19 3.10 -10.99 12.97
C THR A 19 2.92 -10.54 11.53
N SER A 20 3.01 -9.24 11.29
CA SER A 20 2.96 -8.65 9.96
C SER A 20 4.27 -8.81 9.20
N VAL A 21 4.19 -8.90 7.87
CA VAL A 21 5.34 -8.90 6.95
C VAL A 21 5.27 -7.67 6.06
N ALA A 22 6.25 -6.79 6.15
CA ALA A 22 6.41 -5.67 5.24
C ALA A 22 7.14 -6.13 3.96
N LEU A 23 6.46 -6.08 2.83
CA LEU A 23 6.99 -6.45 1.51
C LEU A 23 7.63 -5.23 0.85
N CYS A 24 8.86 -5.36 0.35
CA CYS A 24 9.64 -4.29 -0.28
C CYS A 24 10.16 -4.78 -1.64
N PRO A 25 9.29 -5.01 -2.65
CA PRO A 25 9.68 -5.76 -3.84
C PRO A 25 10.68 -5.04 -4.74
N ARG A 26 10.67 -3.70 -4.79
CA ARG A 26 11.67 -2.93 -5.55
C ARG A 26 13.03 -3.00 -4.90
N SER A 27 13.08 -2.83 -3.57
CA SER A 27 14.32 -3.02 -2.80
C SER A 27 14.91 -4.42 -3.02
N ASN A 28 14.07 -5.47 -2.96
CA ASN A 28 14.51 -6.84 -3.24
C ASN A 28 15.22 -6.96 -4.59
N ARG A 29 14.68 -6.34 -5.64
CA ARG A 29 15.32 -6.34 -6.98
C ARG A 29 16.69 -5.65 -6.98
N VAL A 30 16.79 -4.48 -6.32
CA VAL A 30 18.02 -3.70 -6.27
C VAL A 30 19.13 -4.45 -5.54
N ILE A 31 18.81 -5.14 -4.45
CA ILE A 31 19.79 -5.91 -3.66
C ILE A 31 19.95 -7.36 -4.13
N GLY A 32 19.34 -7.73 -5.27
CA GLY A 32 19.53 -9.03 -5.91
C GLY A 32 18.77 -10.19 -5.26
N LEU A 33 17.69 -9.92 -4.52
CA LEU A 33 16.81 -10.96 -3.97
C LEU A 33 15.71 -11.35 -4.96
N ASP A 34 15.17 -12.55 -4.77
CA ASP A 34 13.99 -13.04 -5.48
C ASP A 34 12.71 -12.25 -5.14
N ALA A 35 11.66 -12.48 -5.91
CA ALA A 35 10.34 -11.95 -5.58
C ALA A 35 9.77 -12.68 -4.34
N PRO A 36 9.14 -11.97 -3.40
CA PRO A 36 8.48 -12.61 -2.26
C PRO A 36 7.30 -13.46 -2.73
N PRO A 37 6.91 -14.51 -2.01
CA PRO A 37 5.78 -15.38 -2.37
C PRO A 37 4.42 -14.71 -2.08
N VAL A 38 4.11 -13.64 -2.82
CA VAL A 38 2.95 -12.77 -2.60
C VAL A 38 1.64 -13.53 -2.66
N ALA A 39 1.46 -14.37 -3.70
CA ALA A 39 0.24 -15.18 -3.85
C ALA A 39 0.04 -16.13 -2.67
N ALA A 40 1.10 -16.75 -2.17
CA ALA A 40 1.03 -17.62 -1.00
C ALA A 40 0.64 -16.83 0.27
N TYR A 41 1.26 -15.69 0.53
CA TYR A 41 0.90 -14.83 1.65
C TYR A 41 -0.58 -14.41 1.62
N LEU A 42 -1.05 -13.99 0.44
CA LEU A 42 -2.43 -13.58 0.25
C LEU A 42 -3.40 -14.75 0.45
N ASN A 43 -3.18 -15.89 -0.22
CA ASN A 43 -4.03 -17.07 -0.12
C ASN A 43 -4.09 -17.63 1.31
N GLU A 44 -3.00 -17.55 2.03
CA GLU A 44 -2.93 -18.06 3.40
C GLU A 44 -3.44 -17.06 4.45
N GLY A 45 -3.75 -15.81 4.08
CA GLY A 45 -4.27 -14.78 5.00
C GLY A 45 -3.23 -14.24 5.97
N ASN A 46 -1.98 -14.12 5.56
CA ASN A 46 -0.94 -13.45 6.35
C ASN A 46 -1.23 -11.95 6.47
N LEU A 47 -0.88 -11.36 7.61
CA LEU A 47 -0.88 -9.91 7.79
C LEU A 47 0.26 -9.30 6.99
N LEU A 48 -0.09 -8.42 6.06
CA LEU A 48 0.87 -7.81 5.15
C LEU A 48 0.87 -6.30 5.27
N ALA A 49 2.04 -5.73 5.11
CA ALA A 49 2.29 -4.32 4.86
C ALA A 49 3.15 -4.18 3.60
N VAL A 50 3.24 -2.99 3.04
CA VAL A 50 4.15 -2.66 1.95
C VAL A 50 5.04 -1.50 2.37
N GLY A 51 6.27 -1.52 1.92
CA GLY A 51 7.23 -0.44 2.15
C GLY A 51 8.21 -0.33 1.00
N THR A 52 8.81 0.84 0.85
CA THR A 52 9.82 1.10 -0.17
C THR A 52 11.22 0.66 0.26
N ASP A 53 11.43 0.44 1.57
CA ASP A 53 12.75 0.41 2.18
C ASP A 53 13.43 1.79 2.04
N SER A 54 14.74 1.86 2.09
CA SER A 54 15.49 3.11 2.01
C SER A 54 15.86 3.50 0.56
N LEU A 55 16.17 4.78 0.33
CA LEU A 55 16.68 5.25 -0.96
C LEU A 55 18.01 4.62 -1.39
N SER A 56 18.72 3.92 -0.48
CA SER A 56 19.92 3.17 -0.84
C SER A 56 19.61 1.86 -1.56
N SER A 57 18.41 1.35 -1.44
CA SER A 57 17.95 0.11 -2.09
C SER A 57 16.63 0.28 -2.85
N SER A 58 16.09 1.49 -2.94
CA SER A 58 14.86 1.78 -3.69
C SER A 58 15.02 3.04 -4.53
N PRO A 59 14.55 3.05 -5.79
CA PRO A 59 14.69 4.23 -6.68
C PRO A 59 13.90 5.45 -6.22
N SER A 60 12.83 5.25 -5.46
CA SER A 60 11.96 6.30 -4.94
C SER A 60 11.26 5.87 -3.66
N LEU A 61 10.64 6.82 -2.94
CA LEU A 61 9.79 6.53 -1.78
C LEU A 61 8.29 6.45 -2.14
N ASP A 62 7.96 6.35 -3.42
CA ASP A 62 6.58 6.17 -3.88
C ASP A 62 6.12 4.73 -3.61
N VAL A 63 5.34 4.54 -2.54
CA VAL A 63 4.80 3.24 -2.14
C VAL A 63 3.92 2.62 -3.22
N MET A 64 3.23 3.43 -4.06
CA MET A 64 2.37 2.90 -5.12
C MET A 64 3.15 2.16 -6.21
N GLU A 65 4.43 2.48 -6.41
CA GLU A 65 5.28 1.69 -7.31
C GLU A 65 5.52 0.27 -6.77
N ASP A 66 5.68 0.11 -5.45
CA ASP A 66 5.80 -1.21 -4.81
C ASP A 66 4.47 -1.96 -4.87
N VAL A 67 3.34 -1.28 -4.64
CA VAL A 67 1.99 -1.86 -4.77
C VAL A 67 1.75 -2.37 -6.19
N ALA A 68 2.06 -1.58 -7.22
CA ALA A 68 1.94 -1.98 -8.63
C ALA A 68 2.83 -3.18 -8.96
N LEU A 69 4.04 -3.23 -8.40
CA LEU A 69 4.94 -4.36 -8.59
C LEU A 69 4.42 -5.62 -7.88
N LEU A 70 3.89 -5.51 -6.66
CA LEU A 70 3.26 -6.64 -5.95
C LEU A 70 2.06 -7.19 -6.71
N TYR A 71 1.25 -6.33 -7.35
CA TYR A 71 0.16 -6.76 -8.22
C TYR A 71 0.66 -7.67 -9.35
N LYS A 72 1.70 -7.24 -10.07
CA LYS A 72 2.31 -8.02 -11.16
C LYS A 72 2.90 -9.34 -10.67
N ILE A 73 3.59 -9.31 -9.53
CA ILE A 73 4.19 -10.52 -8.93
C ILE A 73 3.09 -11.51 -8.52
N ALA A 74 2.03 -11.07 -7.84
CA ALA A 74 0.94 -11.94 -7.40
C ALA A 74 0.25 -12.62 -8.59
N ARG A 75 -0.04 -11.86 -9.66
CA ARG A 75 -0.63 -12.41 -10.90
C ARG A 75 0.31 -13.42 -11.56
N ALA A 76 1.60 -13.12 -11.67
CA ALA A 76 2.60 -14.03 -12.22
C ALA A 76 2.76 -15.32 -11.38
N GLN A 77 2.50 -15.25 -10.07
CA GLN A 77 2.49 -16.39 -9.15
C GLN A 77 1.16 -17.15 -9.14
N GLY A 78 0.19 -16.80 -10.00
CA GLY A 78 -1.08 -17.49 -10.17
C GLY A 78 -2.18 -17.07 -9.20
N TYR A 79 -2.09 -15.89 -8.55
CA TYR A 79 -3.22 -15.36 -7.77
C TYR A 79 -4.37 -14.98 -8.72
N GLY A 80 -5.45 -15.78 -8.70
CA GLY A 80 -6.56 -15.68 -9.66
C GLY A 80 -7.75 -14.84 -9.19
N GLU A 81 -7.86 -14.55 -7.89
CA GLU A 81 -9.03 -13.87 -7.31
C GLU A 81 -9.16 -12.42 -7.79
N GLY A 82 -10.40 -11.95 -7.96
CA GLY A 82 -10.72 -10.60 -8.41
C GLY A 82 -10.51 -9.50 -7.35
N ASP A 83 -10.18 -9.87 -6.12
CA ASP A 83 -9.99 -8.95 -4.99
C ASP A 83 -8.55 -8.42 -4.84
N LEU A 84 -7.62 -8.81 -5.73
CA LEU A 84 -6.18 -8.54 -5.59
C LEU A 84 -5.87 -7.07 -5.37
N ALA A 85 -6.39 -6.19 -6.21
CA ALA A 85 -6.12 -4.76 -6.11
C ALA A 85 -6.59 -4.19 -4.76
N ARG A 86 -7.79 -4.56 -4.32
CA ARG A 86 -8.33 -4.16 -3.02
C ARG A 86 -7.46 -4.64 -1.86
N ARG A 87 -6.98 -5.87 -1.90
CA ARG A 87 -6.10 -6.43 -0.86
C ARG A 87 -4.75 -5.73 -0.83
N LEU A 88 -4.19 -5.39 -1.98
CA LEU A 88 -2.92 -4.67 -2.05
C LEU A 88 -3.07 -3.21 -1.59
N LEU A 89 -4.16 -2.54 -1.94
CA LEU A 89 -4.45 -1.21 -1.40
C LEU A 89 -4.61 -1.25 0.14
N HIS A 90 -5.32 -2.27 0.65
CA HIS A 90 -5.38 -2.51 2.10
C HIS A 90 -3.99 -2.71 2.72
N THR A 91 -3.08 -3.43 2.06
CA THR A 91 -1.71 -3.64 2.50
C THR A 91 -0.93 -2.32 2.62
N ALA A 92 -1.18 -1.39 1.69
CA ALA A 92 -0.56 -0.06 1.67
C ALA A 92 -1.16 0.95 2.67
N THR A 93 -2.32 0.65 3.23
CA THR A 93 -3.06 1.53 4.15
C THR A 93 -3.21 0.90 5.53
N LEU A 94 -4.33 0.24 5.79
CA LEU A 94 -4.62 -0.37 7.10
C LEU A 94 -3.60 -1.47 7.46
N GLY A 95 -3.10 -2.24 6.50
CA GLY A 95 -2.06 -3.24 6.73
C GLY A 95 -0.76 -2.63 7.27
N GLY A 96 -0.35 -1.48 6.73
CA GLY A 96 0.77 -0.69 7.26
C GLY A 96 0.51 -0.21 8.69
N ALA A 97 -0.68 0.34 8.93
CA ALA A 97 -1.08 0.80 10.27
C ALA A 97 -1.09 -0.35 11.31
N VAL A 98 -1.57 -1.53 10.93
CA VAL A 98 -1.53 -2.74 11.77
C VAL A 98 -0.08 -3.13 12.09
N ALA A 99 0.79 -3.14 11.09
CA ALA A 99 2.19 -3.51 11.25
C ALA A 99 2.95 -2.56 12.20
N LEU A 100 2.55 -1.29 12.24
CA LEU A 100 3.12 -0.25 13.09
C LEU A 100 2.43 -0.12 14.46
N GLY A 101 1.34 -0.86 14.70
CA GLY A 101 0.54 -0.73 15.93
C GLY A 101 -0.31 0.54 15.99
N LEU A 102 -0.58 1.18 14.85
CA LEU A 102 -1.30 2.45 14.71
C LEU A 102 -2.74 2.29 14.18
N SER A 103 -3.27 1.07 14.11
CA SER A 103 -4.61 0.79 13.56
C SER A 103 -5.75 0.98 14.57
N THR A 104 -5.45 1.23 15.84
CA THR A 104 -6.43 1.33 16.93
C THR A 104 -6.15 2.53 17.82
N GLY A 105 -7.12 2.89 18.65
CA GLY A 105 -7.01 4.02 19.59
C GLY A 105 -7.33 5.39 18.96
N PRO A 106 -7.13 6.47 19.70
CA PRO A 106 -7.52 7.83 19.28
C PRO A 106 -6.63 8.41 18.16
N GLN A 107 -5.42 7.89 18.01
CA GLN A 107 -4.44 8.28 16.97
C GLN A 107 -4.39 7.27 15.82
N ARG A 108 -5.47 6.50 15.59
CA ARG A 108 -5.48 5.47 14.58
C ARG A 108 -5.46 6.04 13.16
N VAL A 109 -4.69 5.41 12.29
CA VAL A 109 -4.53 5.75 10.88
C VAL A 109 -4.80 4.55 9.97
N GLY A 110 -4.67 4.73 8.67
CA GLY A 110 -4.76 3.66 7.67
C GLY A 110 -6.16 3.39 7.14
N GLN A 111 -7.15 4.17 7.58
CA GLN A 111 -8.54 4.05 7.12
C GLN A 111 -9.30 5.39 7.23
N LEU A 112 -10.16 5.66 6.26
CA LEU A 112 -11.08 6.79 6.29
C LEU A 112 -12.32 6.43 7.12
N GLN A 113 -12.28 6.73 8.41
CA GLN A 113 -13.34 6.42 9.36
C GLN A 113 -13.50 7.55 10.37
N SER A 114 -14.74 7.83 10.78
CA SER A 114 -15.01 8.81 11.84
C SER A 114 -14.19 8.51 13.10
N GLY A 115 -13.49 9.53 13.60
CA GLY A 115 -12.60 9.45 14.74
C GLY A 115 -11.21 8.85 14.46
N ALA A 116 -10.86 8.55 13.22
CA ALA A 116 -9.47 8.33 12.81
C ALA A 116 -8.77 9.67 12.55
N VAL A 117 -7.44 9.66 12.57
CA VAL A 117 -6.64 10.80 12.11
C VAL A 117 -6.94 11.05 10.64
N ALA A 118 -7.08 12.30 10.25
CA ALA A 118 -7.45 12.68 8.89
C ALA A 118 -6.21 12.71 7.97
N ASP A 119 -5.61 11.53 7.77
CA ASP A 119 -4.52 11.32 6.81
C ASP A 119 -5.08 10.80 5.50
N MET A 120 -4.92 11.55 4.43
CA MET A 120 -5.50 11.25 3.11
C MET A 120 -4.53 11.58 1.99
N VAL A 121 -4.55 10.75 0.95
CA VAL A 121 -3.86 11.02 -0.32
C VAL A 121 -4.89 10.98 -1.44
N PHE A 122 -4.83 11.93 -2.35
CA PHE A 122 -5.69 12.04 -3.52
C PHE A 122 -4.89 11.69 -4.78
N PHE A 123 -5.53 10.99 -5.70
CA PHE A 123 -4.91 10.55 -6.95
C PHE A 123 -5.74 10.95 -8.16
N ASP A 124 -5.07 11.34 -9.23
CA ASP A 124 -5.68 11.57 -10.55
C ASP A 124 -5.79 10.23 -11.31
N VAL A 125 -6.88 9.52 -11.08
CA VAL A 125 -7.19 8.26 -11.78
C VAL A 125 -8.63 8.30 -12.32
N PRO A 126 -8.91 7.64 -13.45
CA PRO A 126 -10.28 7.52 -13.97
C PRO A 126 -11.21 6.88 -12.93
N VAL A 127 -12.36 7.51 -12.70
CA VAL A 127 -13.40 7.00 -11.82
C VAL A 127 -14.52 6.37 -12.65
N THR A 128 -14.71 5.06 -12.48
CA THR A 128 -15.76 4.28 -13.14
C THR A 128 -16.55 3.50 -12.09
N THR A 129 -16.42 2.19 -12.03
CA THR A 129 -16.90 1.42 -10.88
C THR A 129 -15.88 1.45 -9.76
N ILE A 130 -16.28 1.18 -8.51
CA ILE A 130 -15.34 1.10 -7.37
C ILE A 130 -14.25 0.06 -7.62
N VAL A 131 -14.60 -1.08 -8.19
CA VAL A 131 -13.65 -2.18 -8.46
C VAL A 131 -12.61 -1.75 -9.49
N ASP A 132 -13.06 -1.22 -10.62
CA ASP A 132 -12.18 -0.80 -11.73
C ASP A 132 -11.31 0.39 -11.30
N THR A 133 -11.86 1.34 -10.54
CA THR A 133 -11.11 2.50 -10.02
C THR A 133 -9.99 2.05 -9.06
N ILE A 134 -10.25 1.09 -8.17
CA ILE A 134 -9.22 0.55 -7.28
C ILE A 134 -8.16 -0.22 -8.07
N GLU A 135 -8.56 -0.97 -9.09
CA GLU A 135 -7.64 -1.70 -9.95
C GLU A 135 -6.75 -0.74 -10.75
N GLU A 136 -7.32 0.30 -11.33
CA GLU A 136 -6.58 1.37 -12.03
C GLU A 136 -5.61 2.08 -11.07
N LEU A 137 -6.07 2.47 -9.88
CA LEU A 137 -5.22 3.10 -8.86
C LEU A 137 -4.02 2.22 -8.50
N VAL A 138 -4.24 0.93 -8.26
CA VAL A 138 -3.16 0.00 -7.88
C VAL A 138 -2.16 -0.20 -9.00
N GLN A 139 -2.60 -0.23 -10.26
CA GLN A 139 -1.72 -0.49 -11.39
C GLN A 139 -1.01 0.75 -11.92
N THR A 140 -1.64 1.93 -11.83
CA THR A 140 -1.17 3.16 -12.50
C THR A 140 -1.09 4.38 -11.59
N GLY A 141 -1.44 4.29 -10.32
CA GLY A 141 -1.49 5.42 -9.39
C GLY A 141 -0.13 5.97 -8.97
N ALA A 142 0.96 5.24 -9.22
CA ALA A 142 2.32 5.73 -8.96
C ALA A 142 2.58 7.05 -9.68
N SER A 143 3.15 8.03 -8.97
CA SER A 143 3.42 9.41 -9.47
C SER A 143 2.16 10.18 -9.93
N ARG A 144 0.95 9.74 -9.52
CA ARG A 144 -0.32 10.40 -9.85
C ARG A 144 -1.01 11.02 -8.63
N GLN A 145 -0.29 11.21 -7.54
CA GLN A 145 -0.78 11.96 -6.39
C GLN A 145 -1.06 13.40 -6.80
N ILE A 146 -2.18 13.95 -6.33
CA ILE A 146 -2.57 15.34 -6.56
C ILE A 146 -2.62 16.16 -5.28
N ALA A 147 -2.84 15.54 -4.14
CA ALA A 147 -2.75 16.21 -2.85
C ALA A 147 -2.49 15.20 -1.71
N THR A 148 -1.91 15.70 -0.61
CA THR A 148 -1.69 14.96 0.63
C THR A 148 -2.16 15.79 1.81
N ILE A 149 -3.00 15.22 2.64
CA ILE A 149 -3.48 15.78 3.91
C ILE A 149 -2.92 14.91 5.04
N ILE A 150 -2.36 15.55 6.07
CA ILE A 150 -1.85 14.89 7.27
C ILE A 150 -2.43 15.60 8.48
N ASP A 151 -3.09 14.84 9.36
CA ASP A 151 -3.78 15.34 10.56
C ASP A 151 -4.79 16.47 10.24
N GLY A 152 -5.45 16.34 9.09
CA GLY A 152 -6.42 17.33 8.60
C GLY A 152 -5.84 18.54 7.88
N ASP A 153 -4.52 18.71 7.89
CA ASP A 153 -3.84 19.82 7.21
C ASP A 153 -3.37 19.44 5.81
N LEU A 154 -3.63 20.30 4.83
CA LEU A 154 -3.07 20.18 3.48
C LEU A 154 -1.54 20.37 3.54
N ARG A 155 -0.78 19.32 3.24
CA ARG A 155 0.70 19.32 3.31
C ARG A 155 1.35 19.47 1.95
N TRP A 156 0.67 19.02 0.92
CA TRP A 156 1.16 19.10 -0.44
C TRP A 156 0.00 19.03 -1.43
N VAL A 157 0.11 19.82 -2.49
CA VAL A 157 -0.80 19.77 -3.65
C VAL A 157 0.02 19.92 -4.92
N ASP A 158 -0.30 19.16 -5.95
CA ASP A 158 0.27 19.35 -7.28
C ASP A 158 -0.19 20.71 -7.82
N PRO A 159 0.72 21.57 -8.32
CA PRO A 159 0.38 22.92 -8.81
C PRO A 159 -0.74 22.96 -9.86
N ARG A 160 -0.96 21.87 -10.58
CA ARG A 160 -2.05 21.75 -11.56
C ARG A 160 -3.45 21.65 -10.93
N PHE A 161 -3.54 21.35 -9.64
CA PHE A 161 -4.77 21.08 -8.91
C PHE A 161 -4.98 22.03 -7.72
N THR A 162 -4.16 23.08 -7.58
CA THR A 162 -4.22 24.04 -6.47
C THR A 162 -5.62 24.61 -6.29
N ASP A 163 -6.29 25.01 -7.37
CA ASP A 163 -7.63 25.62 -7.33
C ASP A 163 -8.71 24.70 -6.73
N ILE A 164 -8.49 23.38 -6.74
CA ILE A 164 -9.43 22.41 -6.15
C ILE A 164 -9.32 22.38 -4.63
N PHE A 165 -8.11 22.55 -4.10
CA PHE A 165 -7.82 22.38 -2.67
C PHE A 165 -7.66 23.70 -1.91
N GLU A 166 -7.31 24.79 -2.58
CA GLU A 166 -7.15 26.13 -2.02
C GLU A 166 -8.31 27.07 -2.44
N GLY A 167 -9.44 26.48 -2.91
CA GLY A 167 -10.59 27.24 -3.41
C GLY A 167 -11.01 28.34 -2.43
N ASP A 168 -11.40 29.50 -2.97
CA ASP A 168 -11.80 30.73 -2.30
C ASP A 168 -12.59 30.48 -1.00
N VAL A 169 -11.93 30.62 0.13
CA VAL A 169 -12.60 30.93 1.41
C VAL A 169 -13.07 32.38 1.29
N GLN A 170 -14.24 32.59 0.65
CA GLN A 170 -14.98 33.84 0.75
C GLN A 170 -15.79 33.87 2.02
#